data_09e456472fe754cec585c1ad33e0beb8
#
_entry.id   09e456472fe754cec585c1ad33e0beb8
#
_cell.length_a   1.000
_cell.length_b   1.000
_cell.length_c   1.000
_cell.angle_alpha   90.00
_cell.angle_beta   90.00
_cell.angle_gamma   90.00
#
_symmetry.space_group_name_H-M   'P 1'
#
loop_
_entity.id
_entity.type
_entity.pdbx_description
1 polymer ?
#
loop_
_entity_poly.entity_id
_entity_poly.type
_entity_poly.pdbx_seq_one_letter_code
_entity_poly.pdbx_strand_id
1 'polypeptide(L)'
;MESHHNKVYDYVLSLELQEAILTAEITQRPLLVRGEPGTGKTLLAEHIAHTKQVPLFKWHVKSTSQAKDGLYFYDAVARLNDSRFADLEMNAKVHNIENYIHLGALGKAFSLDGPCVVLIDEIDKADIEFPNDLLLELDQMEFTIQETGRLIKAKYRPFVVITSNNEKELPDAFLRRSIFHYIEFPSPELLREIILVHFPELSENFLQTVLKTFYKIRKMDELKKKPSTSELIDWIQVLLHQGAKLPSGKVPFLGALIKNENDIRNGSRFIVG
;
A
#
# COMPACT_ATOMS: atom_id res chain seq x y z
N MET A 1 22.47 3.96 17.64
CA MET A 1 22.37 4.88 16.52
C MET A 1 23.01 4.18 15.36
N GLU A 2 22.20 3.60 14.42
CA GLU A 2 22.77 3.40 13.10
C GLU A 2 21.84 2.60 12.21
N SER A 3 21.67 3.13 11.04
CA SER A 3 21.25 2.49 9.80
C SER A 3 19.92 1.71 9.86
N HIS A 4 18.80 2.42 9.97
CA HIS A 4 17.64 2.03 9.20
C HIS A 4 18.04 2.16 7.71
N HIS A 5 18.83 1.19 7.25
CA HIS A 5 19.13 1.03 5.85
C HIS A 5 17.82 0.88 5.08
N ASN A 6 17.70 1.62 4.04
CA ASN A 6 16.78 1.71 2.93
C ASN A 6 16.26 0.35 2.38
N LYS A 7 15.83 -0.57 3.24
CA LYS A 7 15.29 -1.89 2.88
C LYS A 7 13.94 -1.83 2.15
N VAL A 8 13.31 -0.66 2.12
CA VAL A 8 12.00 -0.44 1.48
C VAL A 8 12.08 -0.50 -0.04
N TYR A 9 13.27 -0.35 -0.62
CA TYR A 9 13.42 -0.19 -2.06
C TYR A 9 13.82 -1.46 -2.80
N ASP A 10 14.27 -2.50 -2.09
CA ASP A 10 14.66 -3.78 -2.69
C ASP A 10 13.43 -4.70 -2.81
N TYR A 11 12.56 -4.37 -3.76
CA TYR A 11 11.37 -5.17 -4.05
C TYR A 11 11.68 -6.19 -5.15
N VAL A 12 11.41 -7.48 -4.88
CA VAL A 12 11.60 -8.55 -5.88
C VAL A 12 10.38 -8.61 -6.80
N LEU A 13 10.56 -8.22 -8.05
CA LEU A 13 9.50 -8.20 -9.07
C LEU A 13 9.47 -9.52 -9.84
N SER A 14 8.30 -10.18 -9.93
CA SER A 14 8.09 -11.25 -10.90
C SER A 14 8.05 -10.69 -12.33
N LEU A 15 8.29 -11.54 -13.32
CA LEU A 15 8.23 -11.14 -14.74
C LEU A 15 6.85 -10.62 -15.11
N GLU A 16 5.79 -11.27 -14.66
CA GLU A 16 4.41 -10.90 -14.92
C GLU A 16 4.07 -9.53 -14.32
N LEU A 17 4.60 -9.23 -13.12
CA LEU A 17 4.41 -7.92 -12.50
C LEU A 17 5.17 -6.83 -13.24
N GLN A 18 6.38 -7.11 -13.74
CA GLN A 18 7.14 -6.18 -14.60
C GLN A 18 6.38 -5.87 -15.88
N GLU A 19 5.81 -6.88 -16.54
CA GLU A 19 4.98 -6.73 -17.73
C GLU A 19 3.72 -5.89 -17.44
N ALA A 20 3.07 -6.11 -16.29
CA ALA A 20 1.90 -5.32 -15.87
C ALA A 20 2.26 -3.83 -15.64
N ILE A 21 3.39 -3.56 -14.98
CA ILE A 21 3.91 -2.20 -14.79
C ILE A 21 4.17 -1.53 -16.14
N LEU A 22 4.90 -2.19 -17.03
CA LEU A 22 5.22 -1.68 -18.35
C LEU A 22 3.94 -1.43 -19.18
N THR A 23 2.98 -2.35 -19.12
CA THR A 23 1.69 -2.19 -19.79
C THR A 23 0.92 -0.98 -19.29
N ALA A 24 0.88 -0.79 -17.95
CA ALA A 24 0.22 0.37 -17.34
C ALA A 24 0.90 1.69 -17.76
N GLU A 25 2.22 1.71 -17.88
CA GLU A 25 2.97 2.88 -18.35
C GLU A 25 2.66 3.22 -19.80
N ILE A 26 2.76 2.23 -20.71
CA ILE A 26 2.55 2.43 -22.14
C ILE A 26 1.10 2.84 -22.44
N THR A 27 0.14 2.21 -21.76
CA THR A 27 -1.28 2.49 -21.94
C THR A 27 -1.77 3.71 -21.17
N GLN A 28 -0.93 4.27 -20.28
CA GLN A 28 -1.28 5.38 -19.39
C GLN A 28 -2.52 5.09 -18.52
N ARG A 29 -2.71 3.83 -18.13
CA ARG A 29 -3.82 3.38 -17.27
C ARG A 29 -3.33 3.12 -15.85
N PRO A 30 -4.18 3.28 -14.83
CA PRO A 30 -3.86 2.87 -13.48
C PRO A 30 -3.49 1.39 -13.41
N LEU A 31 -2.48 1.05 -12.60
CA LEU A 31 -2.13 -0.32 -12.26
C LEU A 31 -2.93 -0.74 -11.02
N LEU A 32 -3.89 -1.62 -11.19
CA LEU A 32 -4.65 -2.23 -10.09
C LEU A 32 -4.00 -3.52 -9.65
N VAL A 33 -3.49 -3.53 -8.43
CA VAL A 33 -2.80 -4.68 -7.82
C VAL A 33 -3.68 -5.30 -6.75
N ARG A 34 -4.10 -6.53 -6.96
CA ARG A 34 -4.81 -7.34 -5.96
C ARG A 34 -3.90 -8.41 -5.37
N GLY A 35 -4.23 -8.88 -4.19
CA GLY A 35 -3.51 -9.99 -3.54
C GLY A 35 -3.85 -10.08 -2.06
N GLU A 36 -3.40 -11.16 -1.42
CA GLU A 36 -3.57 -11.35 0.02
C GLU A 36 -2.91 -10.19 0.82
N PRO A 37 -3.41 -9.86 2.02
CA PRO A 37 -2.72 -8.95 2.92
C PRO A 37 -1.26 -9.38 3.17
N GLY A 38 -0.33 -8.41 3.23
CA GLY A 38 1.08 -8.69 3.49
C GLY A 38 1.88 -9.27 2.32
N THR A 39 1.38 -9.17 1.07
CA THR A 39 2.11 -9.56 -0.15
C THR A 39 2.94 -8.42 -0.75
N GLY A 40 3.09 -7.29 -0.07
CA GLY A 40 3.95 -6.19 -0.51
C GLY A 40 3.33 -5.19 -1.48
N LYS A 41 1.99 -5.18 -1.67
CA LYS A 41 1.30 -4.27 -2.61
C LYS A 41 1.64 -2.80 -2.42
N THR A 42 1.63 -2.32 -1.17
CA THR A 42 1.96 -0.93 -0.84
C THR A 42 3.43 -0.61 -1.13
N LEU A 43 4.35 -1.55 -0.82
CA LEU A 43 5.78 -1.42 -1.09
C LEU A 43 6.09 -1.34 -2.59
N LEU A 44 5.27 -1.94 -3.45
CA LEU A 44 5.42 -1.85 -4.89
C LEU A 44 5.41 -0.40 -5.39
N ALA A 45 4.48 0.43 -4.91
CA ALA A 45 4.42 1.83 -5.30
C ALA A 45 5.65 2.62 -4.83
N GLU A 46 6.16 2.30 -3.65
CA GLU A 46 7.41 2.88 -3.12
C GLU A 46 8.61 2.49 -3.98
N HIS A 47 8.71 1.21 -4.34
CA HIS A 47 9.75 0.70 -5.23
C HIS A 47 9.72 1.39 -6.60
N ILE A 48 8.54 1.51 -7.23
CA ILE A 48 8.38 2.18 -8.52
C ILE A 48 8.81 3.66 -8.42
N ALA A 49 8.37 4.38 -7.39
CA ALA A 49 8.73 5.78 -7.21
C ALA A 49 10.24 5.96 -6.99
N HIS A 50 10.85 5.09 -6.18
CA HIS A 50 12.31 5.10 -5.94
C HIS A 50 13.09 4.78 -7.21
N THR A 51 12.72 3.72 -7.93
CA THR A 51 13.40 3.31 -9.18
C THR A 51 13.34 4.39 -10.24
N LYS A 52 12.21 5.11 -10.34
CA LYS A 52 12.02 6.23 -11.24
C LYS A 52 12.59 7.57 -10.73
N GLN A 53 13.02 7.61 -9.47
CA GLN A 53 13.50 8.83 -8.79
C GLN A 53 12.47 9.98 -8.84
N VAL A 54 11.21 9.67 -8.59
CA VAL A 54 10.11 10.64 -8.60
C VAL A 54 9.36 10.65 -7.26
N PRO A 55 8.66 11.75 -6.92
CA PRO A 55 7.85 11.83 -5.72
C PRO A 55 6.73 10.78 -5.71
N LEU A 56 6.41 10.28 -4.49
CA LEU A 56 5.28 9.40 -4.22
C LEU A 56 4.25 10.14 -3.35
N PHE A 57 3.03 10.23 -3.85
CA PHE A 57 1.88 10.69 -3.08
C PHE A 57 1.03 9.49 -2.68
N LYS A 58 0.79 9.34 -1.35
CA LYS A 58 0.04 8.20 -0.81
C LYS A 58 -1.32 8.64 -0.31
N TRP A 59 -2.32 7.87 -0.67
CA TRP A 59 -3.68 8.01 -0.16
C TRP A 59 -4.16 6.67 0.39
N HIS A 60 -4.23 6.56 1.71
CA HIS A 60 -4.81 5.39 2.38
C HIS A 60 -6.33 5.57 2.47
N VAL A 61 -7.05 4.75 1.75
CA VAL A 61 -8.51 4.78 1.70
C VAL A 61 -9.08 4.18 2.99
N LYS A 62 -10.09 4.85 3.53
CA LYS A 62 -10.84 4.42 4.73
C LYS A 62 -12.28 4.14 4.33
N SER A 63 -13.04 3.47 5.21
CA SER A 63 -14.46 3.21 5.00
C SER A 63 -15.31 4.48 4.85
N THR A 64 -14.82 5.61 5.36
CA THR A 64 -15.47 6.92 5.28
C THR A 64 -14.92 7.81 4.17
N SER A 65 -13.93 7.34 3.40
CA SER A 65 -13.32 8.14 2.33
C SER A 65 -14.29 8.39 1.19
N GLN A 66 -14.25 9.61 0.68
CA GLN A 66 -14.95 10.04 -0.53
C GLN A 66 -13.93 10.36 -1.64
N ALA A 67 -14.31 10.25 -2.89
CA ALA A 67 -13.43 10.52 -4.03
C ALA A 67 -12.81 11.93 -3.97
N LYS A 68 -13.57 12.91 -3.51
CA LYS A 68 -13.13 14.28 -3.30
C LYS A 68 -11.94 14.41 -2.35
N ASP A 69 -11.83 13.55 -1.33
CA ASP A 69 -10.75 13.62 -0.32
C ASP A 69 -9.36 13.42 -0.94
N GLY A 70 -9.29 12.63 -2.02
CA GLY A 70 -8.05 12.45 -2.77
C GLY A 70 -7.65 13.68 -3.60
N LEU A 71 -8.61 14.54 -3.93
CA LEU A 71 -8.41 15.74 -4.73
C LEU A 71 -8.08 16.93 -3.84
N TYR A 72 -9.00 17.34 -2.99
CA TYR A 72 -8.79 18.45 -2.04
C TYR A 72 -9.82 18.44 -0.91
N PHE A 73 -9.47 19.15 0.14
CA PHE A 73 -10.33 19.45 1.27
C PHE A 73 -10.38 20.98 1.49
N TYR A 74 -11.59 21.52 1.65
CA TYR A 74 -11.80 22.91 2.02
C TYR A 74 -12.10 23.04 3.51
N ASP A 75 -11.22 23.73 4.25
CA ASP A 75 -11.39 23.95 5.70
C ASP A 75 -12.26 25.18 5.99
N ALA A 76 -13.58 24.97 5.82
CA ALA A 76 -14.56 25.98 6.11
C ALA A 76 -14.59 26.36 7.60
N VAL A 77 -14.26 25.43 8.50
CA VAL A 77 -14.26 25.66 9.95
C VAL A 77 -13.09 26.56 10.34
N ALA A 78 -11.89 26.29 9.83
CA ALA A 78 -10.73 27.16 10.08
C ALA A 78 -11.01 28.58 9.54
N ARG A 79 -11.55 28.68 8.32
CA ARG A 79 -11.92 29.99 7.75
C ARG A 79 -12.95 30.73 8.58
N LEU A 80 -13.98 30.04 9.07
CA LEU A 80 -15.01 30.67 9.94
C LEU A 80 -14.40 31.13 11.26
N ASN A 81 -13.52 30.35 11.87
CA ASN A 81 -12.84 30.71 13.10
C ASN A 81 -11.95 31.97 12.89
N ASP A 82 -11.11 31.93 11.84
CA ASP A 82 -10.25 33.07 11.49
C ASP A 82 -11.08 34.34 11.24
N SER A 83 -12.26 34.22 10.62
CA SER A 83 -13.13 35.37 10.35
C SER A 83 -13.73 36.03 11.62
N ARG A 84 -13.88 35.26 12.72
CA ARG A 84 -14.42 35.74 13.97
C ARG A 84 -13.41 36.57 14.80
N PHE A 85 -12.14 36.30 14.61
CA PHE A 85 -11.04 36.89 15.38
C PHE A 85 -10.13 37.77 14.52
N ALA A 86 -10.55 38.07 13.28
CA ALA A 86 -9.73 38.78 12.31
C ALA A 86 -9.47 40.23 12.71
N ASP A 87 -8.23 40.59 12.92
CA ASP A 87 -7.70 41.94 12.81
C ASP A 87 -7.48 42.32 11.33
N LEU A 88 -6.89 43.50 11.06
CA LEU A 88 -6.70 43.98 9.68
C LEU A 88 -5.83 43.08 8.80
N GLU A 89 -4.80 42.42 9.37
CA GLU A 89 -3.93 41.50 8.63
C GLU A 89 -4.60 40.14 8.41
N MET A 90 -5.32 39.66 9.41
CA MET A 90 -6.04 38.39 9.35
C MET A 90 -7.24 38.44 8.40
N ASN A 91 -7.87 39.61 8.25
CA ASN A 91 -8.94 39.86 7.28
C ASN A 91 -8.45 39.58 5.83
N ALA A 92 -7.27 40.02 5.46
CA ALA A 92 -6.69 39.74 4.13
C ALA A 92 -6.50 38.25 3.90
N LYS A 93 -6.10 37.48 4.92
CA LYS A 93 -5.96 36.02 4.87
C LYS A 93 -7.32 35.34 4.70
N VAL A 94 -8.34 35.75 5.45
CA VAL A 94 -9.70 35.18 5.41
C VAL A 94 -10.37 35.41 4.06
N HIS A 95 -10.12 36.52 3.40
CA HIS A 95 -10.66 36.82 2.08
C HIS A 95 -10.09 35.96 0.98
N ASN A 96 -8.88 35.44 1.16
CA ASN A 96 -8.28 34.52 0.20
C ASN A 96 -8.65 33.06 0.51
N ILE A 97 -9.68 32.55 -0.19
CA ILE A 97 -10.20 31.17 -0.05
C ILE A 97 -9.11 30.12 -0.24
N GLU A 98 -8.13 30.35 -1.11
CA GLU A 98 -7.02 29.44 -1.40
C GLU A 98 -6.22 29.03 -0.16
N ASN A 99 -6.18 29.90 0.89
CA ASN A 99 -5.46 29.60 2.13
C ASN A 99 -6.10 28.46 2.94
N TYR A 100 -7.34 28.10 2.63
CA TYR A 100 -8.12 27.07 3.31
C TYR A 100 -8.37 25.85 2.43
N ILE A 101 -7.73 25.77 1.28
CA ILE A 101 -7.80 24.63 0.37
C ILE A 101 -6.55 23.78 0.55
N HIS A 102 -6.74 22.54 1.00
CA HIS A 102 -5.69 21.56 1.21
C HIS A 102 -5.78 20.49 0.15
N LEU A 103 -4.76 20.38 -0.72
CA LEU A 103 -4.73 19.37 -1.75
C LEU A 103 -4.50 17.97 -1.16
N GLY A 104 -5.33 17.01 -1.57
CA GLY A 104 -5.16 15.59 -1.33
C GLY A 104 -4.01 14.99 -2.16
N ALA A 105 -3.86 13.68 -2.13
CA ALA A 105 -2.76 13.00 -2.85
C ALA A 105 -2.86 13.19 -4.38
N LEU A 106 -4.04 13.00 -4.97
CA LEU A 106 -4.29 13.25 -6.39
C LEU A 106 -4.16 14.73 -6.73
N GLY A 107 -4.71 15.62 -5.89
CA GLY A 107 -4.62 17.06 -6.10
C GLY A 107 -3.17 17.55 -6.13
N LYS A 108 -2.32 17.06 -5.22
CA LYS A 108 -0.87 17.34 -5.20
C LYS A 108 -0.19 16.83 -6.46
N ALA A 109 -0.52 15.59 -6.87
CA ALA A 109 0.06 14.97 -8.06
C ALA A 109 -0.30 15.75 -9.33
N PHE A 110 -1.57 16.18 -9.48
CA PHE A 110 -2.02 16.94 -10.65
C PHE A 110 -1.46 18.37 -10.68
N SER A 111 -1.11 18.93 -9.53
CA SER A 111 -0.50 20.26 -9.42
C SER A 111 1.02 20.25 -9.59
N LEU A 112 1.66 19.07 -9.62
CA LEU A 112 3.11 18.96 -9.71
C LEU A 112 3.59 19.26 -11.13
N ASP A 113 4.67 20.07 -11.25
CA ASP A 113 5.34 20.29 -12.53
C ASP A 113 6.46 19.26 -12.77
N GLY A 114 6.06 18.00 -12.83
CA GLY A 114 6.97 16.87 -13.08
C GLY A 114 6.27 15.52 -12.93
N PRO A 115 6.96 14.43 -13.32
CA PRO A 115 6.44 13.09 -13.17
C PRO A 115 6.36 12.70 -11.68
N CYS A 116 5.37 11.88 -11.33
CA CYS A 116 5.21 11.34 -9.98
C CYS A 116 4.47 10.00 -9.99
N VAL A 117 4.49 9.33 -8.85
CA VAL A 117 3.67 8.14 -8.58
C VAL A 117 2.60 8.52 -7.56
N VAL A 118 1.38 8.01 -7.77
CA VAL A 118 0.29 8.08 -6.78
C VAL A 118 -0.05 6.67 -6.35
N LEU A 119 -0.14 6.46 -5.06
CA LEU A 119 -0.66 5.24 -4.45
C LEU A 119 -2.06 5.52 -3.88
N ILE A 120 -3.06 4.80 -4.39
CA ILE A 120 -4.39 4.69 -3.79
C ILE A 120 -4.46 3.32 -3.10
N ASP A 121 -4.26 3.32 -1.79
CA ASP A 121 -4.07 2.09 -1.00
C ASP A 121 -5.39 1.61 -0.41
N GLU A 122 -5.67 0.30 -0.58
CA GLU A 122 -6.86 -0.39 -0.06
C GLU A 122 -8.20 0.20 -0.54
N ILE A 123 -8.33 0.38 -1.88
CA ILE A 123 -9.52 1.00 -2.50
C ILE A 123 -10.84 0.31 -2.13
N ASP A 124 -10.80 -0.98 -1.87
CA ASP A 124 -11.94 -1.82 -1.49
C ASP A 124 -12.43 -1.61 -0.04
N LYS A 125 -11.77 -0.77 0.76
CA LYS A 125 -12.28 -0.37 2.08
C LYS A 125 -13.43 0.63 2.00
N ALA A 126 -13.45 1.49 1.01
CA ALA A 126 -14.51 2.47 0.80
C ALA A 126 -15.82 1.82 0.33
N ASP A 127 -16.83 2.63 0.11
CA ASP A 127 -18.08 2.17 -0.47
C ASP A 127 -17.92 1.69 -1.90
N ILE A 128 -18.85 0.86 -2.37
CA ILE A 128 -18.77 0.21 -3.70
C ILE A 128 -18.75 1.21 -4.86
N GLU A 129 -19.37 2.37 -4.70
CA GLU A 129 -19.40 3.41 -5.73
C GLU A 129 -18.12 4.26 -5.76
N PHE A 130 -17.34 4.28 -4.69
CA PHE A 130 -16.14 5.10 -4.57
C PHE A 130 -15.15 4.94 -5.74
N PRO A 131 -14.84 3.73 -6.24
CA PRO A 131 -13.97 3.57 -7.40
C PRO A 131 -14.54 4.22 -8.66
N ASN A 132 -15.87 4.15 -8.84
CA ASN A 132 -16.53 4.78 -10.00
C ASN A 132 -16.45 6.29 -9.92
N ASP A 133 -16.58 6.88 -8.72
CA ASP A 133 -16.50 8.32 -8.50
C ASP A 133 -15.11 8.90 -8.84
N LEU A 134 -14.07 8.06 -8.87
CA LEU A 134 -12.72 8.47 -9.25
C LEU A 134 -12.42 8.33 -10.74
N LEU A 135 -13.30 7.67 -11.51
CA LEU A 135 -13.00 7.34 -12.91
C LEU A 135 -12.75 8.57 -13.78
N LEU A 136 -13.55 9.61 -13.59
CA LEU A 136 -13.46 10.81 -14.40
C LEU A 136 -12.12 11.53 -14.20
N GLU A 137 -11.74 11.72 -12.95
CA GLU A 137 -10.50 12.39 -12.58
C GLU A 137 -9.26 11.57 -12.98
N LEU A 138 -9.34 10.24 -12.88
CA LEU A 138 -8.26 9.35 -13.30
C LEU A 138 -8.14 9.25 -14.84
N ASP A 139 -9.24 9.41 -15.58
CA ASP A 139 -9.23 9.43 -17.03
C ASP A 139 -8.73 10.77 -17.58
N GLN A 140 -9.29 11.88 -17.08
CA GLN A 140 -8.99 13.24 -17.58
C GLN A 140 -7.75 13.87 -16.92
N MET A 141 -7.35 13.37 -15.75
CA MET A 141 -6.26 13.92 -14.94
C MET A 141 -6.46 15.41 -14.63
N GLU A 142 -7.72 15.78 -14.36
CA GLU A 142 -8.09 17.14 -13.98
C GLU A 142 -9.28 17.14 -13.02
N PHE A 143 -9.42 18.20 -12.25
CA PHE A 143 -10.58 18.48 -11.41
C PHE A 143 -10.73 19.99 -11.16
N THR A 144 -11.94 20.39 -10.79
CA THR A 144 -12.23 21.81 -10.44
C THR A 144 -12.42 21.95 -8.93
N ILE A 145 -11.72 22.91 -8.33
CA ILE A 145 -11.97 23.34 -6.95
C ILE A 145 -13.25 24.15 -6.95
N GLN A 146 -14.31 23.63 -6.35
CA GLN A 146 -15.65 24.21 -6.41
C GLN A 146 -15.73 25.59 -5.77
N GLU A 147 -15.00 25.81 -4.69
CA GLU A 147 -15.00 27.04 -3.91
C GLU A 147 -14.38 28.23 -4.63
N THR A 148 -13.48 27.98 -5.59
CA THR A 148 -12.78 29.03 -6.34
C THR A 148 -13.05 29.00 -7.85
N GLY A 149 -13.61 27.89 -8.34
CA GLY A 149 -13.75 27.65 -9.79
C GLY A 149 -12.44 27.34 -10.49
N ARG A 150 -11.32 27.17 -9.75
CA ARG A 150 -10.01 26.89 -10.33
C ARG A 150 -9.95 25.46 -10.84
N LEU A 151 -9.61 25.32 -12.14
CA LEU A 151 -9.29 24.03 -12.76
C LEU A 151 -7.83 23.66 -12.43
N ILE A 152 -7.63 22.48 -11.92
CA ILE A 152 -6.31 21.85 -11.79
C ILE A 152 -6.22 20.71 -12.80
N LYS A 153 -5.23 20.79 -13.68
CA LYS A 153 -4.98 19.80 -14.71
C LYS A 153 -3.53 19.35 -14.68
N ALA A 154 -3.31 18.04 -14.65
CA ALA A 154 -1.99 17.47 -14.65
C ALA A 154 -1.24 17.77 -15.95
N LYS A 155 -0.08 18.42 -15.84
CA LYS A 155 0.84 18.65 -16.95
C LYS A 155 1.56 17.37 -17.35
N TYR A 156 1.91 16.57 -16.35
CA TYR A 156 2.50 15.24 -16.49
C TYR A 156 1.56 14.23 -15.87
N ARG A 157 1.16 13.21 -16.66
CA ARG A 157 0.27 12.17 -16.15
C ARG A 157 0.98 11.35 -15.07
N PRO A 158 0.49 11.32 -13.83
CA PRO A 158 1.06 10.50 -12.77
C PRO A 158 0.91 9.01 -13.08
N PHE A 159 1.90 8.21 -12.65
CA PHE A 159 1.74 6.76 -12.63
C PHE A 159 0.92 6.37 -11.39
N VAL A 160 -0.29 5.86 -11.62
CA VAL A 160 -1.22 5.54 -10.53
C VAL A 160 -1.17 4.05 -10.21
N VAL A 161 -0.83 3.72 -8.97
CA VAL A 161 -0.90 2.37 -8.41
C VAL A 161 -2.09 2.31 -7.46
N ILE A 162 -2.95 1.33 -7.64
CA ILE A 162 -4.13 1.10 -6.82
C ILE A 162 -4.02 -0.28 -6.18
N THR A 163 -4.21 -0.39 -4.88
CA THR A 163 -4.17 -1.68 -4.20
C THR A 163 -5.54 -2.10 -3.69
N SER A 164 -5.77 -3.42 -3.65
CA SER A 164 -6.97 -4.02 -3.08
C SER A 164 -6.62 -5.35 -2.38
N ASN A 165 -7.20 -5.59 -1.22
CA ASN A 165 -7.08 -6.83 -0.46
C ASN A 165 -8.15 -7.86 -0.85
N ASN A 166 -8.97 -7.55 -1.84
CA ASN A 166 -10.10 -8.38 -2.28
C ASN A 166 -11.19 -8.58 -1.20
N GLU A 167 -11.36 -7.56 -0.34
CA GLU A 167 -12.41 -7.58 0.69
C GLU A 167 -13.79 -7.33 0.08
N LYS A 168 -13.86 -6.52 -0.98
CA LYS A 168 -15.06 -6.24 -1.76
C LYS A 168 -14.77 -6.33 -3.26
N GLU A 169 -15.79 -6.66 -4.03
CA GLU A 169 -15.71 -6.60 -5.49
C GLU A 169 -15.63 -5.15 -5.98
N LEU A 170 -14.82 -4.92 -6.98
CA LEU A 170 -14.71 -3.62 -7.64
C LEU A 170 -15.61 -3.57 -8.88
N PRO A 171 -16.21 -2.41 -9.20
CA PRO A 171 -17.08 -2.28 -10.35
C PRO A 171 -16.41 -2.61 -11.68
N ASP A 172 -17.13 -3.28 -12.58
CA ASP A 172 -16.61 -3.65 -13.91
C ASP A 172 -16.09 -2.46 -14.72
N ALA A 173 -16.76 -1.31 -14.59
CA ALA A 173 -16.35 -0.08 -15.27
C ALA A 173 -14.96 0.38 -14.84
N PHE A 174 -14.63 0.22 -13.57
CA PHE A 174 -13.31 0.52 -12.99
C PHE A 174 -12.26 -0.49 -13.44
N LEU A 175 -12.59 -1.80 -13.37
CA LEU A 175 -11.68 -2.85 -13.82
C LEU A 175 -11.26 -2.69 -15.28
N ARG A 176 -12.20 -2.36 -16.17
CA ARG A 176 -11.92 -2.16 -17.60
C ARG A 176 -11.02 -0.96 -17.91
N ARG A 177 -10.90 0.00 -16.99
CA ARG A 177 -10.04 1.18 -17.13
C ARG A 177 -8.68 1.04 -16.44
N SER A 178 -8.45 -0.07 -15.76
CA SER A 178 -7.20 -0.39 -15.06
C SER A 178 -6.46 -1.52 -15.76
N ILE A 179 -5.14 -1.56 -15.59
CA ILE A 179 -4.33 -2.75 -15.87
C ILE A 179 -4.34 -3.58 -14.58
N PHE A 180 -4.85 -4.79 -14.67
CA PHE A 180 -5.04 -5.67 -13.52
C PHE A 180 -3.86 -6.63 -13.36
N HIS A 181 -3.35 -6.73 -12.14
CA HIS A 181 -2.39 -7.77 -11.75
C HIS A 181 -2.77 -8.37 -10.40
N TYR A 182 -2.76 -9.68 -10.30
CA TYR A 182 -2.93 -10.38 -9.03
C TYR A 182 -1.60 -10.87 -8.51
N ILE A 183 -1.17 -10.36 -7.34
CA ILE A 183 0.02 -10.85 -6.66
C ILE A 183 -0.36 -12.11 -5.89
N GLU A 184 0.08 -13.24 -6.43
CA GLU A 184 -0.01 -14.52 -5.73
C GLU A 184 0.91 -14.53 -4.51
N PHE A 185 0.62 -15.44 -3.59
CA PHE A 185 1.55 -15.68 -2.50
C PHE A 185 2.88 -16.22 -3.08
N PRO A 186 4.04 -15.67 -2.68
CA PRO A 186 5.32 -16.01 -3.29
C PRO A 186 5.61 -17.52 -3.30
N SER A 187 6.21 -18.00 -4.38
CA SER A 187 6.78 -19.35 -4.42
C SER A 187 7.88 -19.52 -3.36
N PRO A 188 8.25 -20.74 -2.98
CA PRO A 188 9.35 -20.96 -2.04
C PRO A 188 10.66 -20.28 -2.46
N GLU A 189 10.97 -20.27 -3.76
CA GLU A 189 12.15 -19.65 -4.33
C GLU A 189 12.10 -18.13 -4.17
N LEU A 190 10.99 -17.51 -4.59
CA LEU A 190 10.77 -16.08 -4.49
C LEU A 190 10.73 -15.62 -3.03
N LEU A 191 10.09 -16.40 -2.15
CA LEU A 191 10.03 -16.08 -0.71
C LEU A 191 11.43 -16.15 -0.08
N ARG A 192 12.27 -17.09 -0.52
CA ARG A 192 13.68 -17.17 -0.11
C ARG A 192 14.43 -15.90 -0.50
N GLU A 193 14.27 -15.42 -1.72
CA GLU A 193 14.89 -14.18 -2.20
C GLU A 193 14.42 -12.98 -1.38
N ILE A 194 13.11 -12.84 -1.17
CA ILE A 194 12.54 -11.78 -0.34
C ILE A 194 13.14 -11.77 1.07
N ILE A 195 13.27 -12.94 1.70
CA ILE A 195 13.84 -13.02 3.05
C ILE A 195 15.32 -12.63 3.05
N LEU A 196 16.10 -13.02 2.04
CA LEU A 196 17.52 -12.67 1.95
C LEU A 196 17.74 -11.16 1.71
N VAL A 197 16.81 -10.49 1.04
CA VAL A 197 16.81 -9.02 0.95
C VAL A 197 16.67 -8.38 2.34
N HIS A 198 15.80 -8.92 3.18
CA HIS A 198 15.60 -8.41 4.55
C HIS A 198 16.70 -8.82 5.53
N PHE A 199 17.25 -10.01 5.34
CA PHE A 199 18.22 -10.65 6.24
C PHE A 199 19.37 -11.31 5.44
N PRO A 200 20.29 -10.52 4.88
CA PRO A 200 21.34 -11.03 3.98
C PRO A 200 22.35 -11.96 4.65
N GLU A 201 22.46 -11.91 5.98
CA GLU A 201 23.42 -12.72 6.75
C GLU A 201 22.83 -14.03 7.31
N LEU A 202 21.61 -14.41 6.88
CA LEU A 202 20.99 -15.66 7.33
C LEU A 202 21.76 -16.88 6.84
N SER A 203 22.05 -17.81 7.78
CA SER A 203 22.61 -19.10 7.40
C SER A 203 21.59 -19.93 6.62
N GLU A 204 22.06 -20.64 5.59
CA GLU A 204 21.21 -21.46 4.71
C GLU A 204 20.38 -22.50 5.51
N ASN A 205 21.00 -23.16 6.49
CA ASN A 205 20.31 -24.16 7.33
C ASN A 205 19.16 -23.55 8.15
N PHE A 206 19.36 -22.34 8.67
CA PHE A 206 18.31 -21.64 9.42
C PHE A 206 17.17 -21.22 8.50
N LEU A 207 17.50 -20.64 7.34
CA LEU A 207 16.52 -20.22 6.35
C LEU A 207 15.65 -21.38 5.87
N GLN A 208 16.26 -22.53 5.51
CA GLN A 208 15.52 -23.73 5.09
C GLN A 208 14.58 -24.23 6.20
N THR A 209 15.04 -24.25 7.45
CA THR A 209 14.21 -24.70 8.57
C THR A 209 13.02 -23.78 8.82
N VAL A 210 13.25 -22.45 8.73
CA VAL A 210 12.20 -21.44 8.87
C VAL A 210 11.17 -21.58 7.76
N LEU A 211 11.61 -21.62 6.51
CA LEU A 211 10.72 -21.76 5.35
C LEU A 211 9.91 -23.06 5.41
N LYS A 212 10.55 -24.19 5.71
CA LYS A 212 9.86 -25.48 5.85
C LYS A 212 8.78 -25.43 6.92
N THR A 213 9.09 -24.84 8.07
CA THR A 213 8.13 -24.68 9.18
C THR A 213 6.98 -23.76 8.79
N PHE A 214 7.28 -22.61 8.17
CA PHE A 214 6.29 -21.66 7.71
C PHE A 214 5.32 -22.27 6.69
N TYR A 215 5.83 -22.95 5.64
CA TYR A 215 4.95 -23.58 4.65
C TYR A 215 4.13 -24.73 5.22
N LYS A 216 4.69 -25.48 6.20
CA LYS A 216 3.93 -26.49 6.93
C LYS A 216 2.71 -25.89 7.63
N ILE A 217 2.93 -24.77 8.32
CA ILE A 217 1.84 -24.02 8.98
C ILE A 217 0.86 -23.50 7.93
N ARG A 218 1.33 -22.79 6.90
CA ARG A 218 0.48 -22.18 5.88
C ARG A 218 -0.36 -23.17 5.08
N LYS A 219 0.09 -24.43 4.94
CA LYS A 219 -0.65 -25.51 4.26
C LYS A 219 -1.78 -26.13 5.10
N MET A 220 -1.92 -25.74 6.37
CA MET A 220 -3.01 -26.25 7.20
C MET A 220 -4.33 -25.63 6.77
N ASP A 221 -5.28 -26.48 6.33
CA ASP A 221 -6.59 -26.01 5.84
C ASP A 221 -7.49 -25.48 6.97
N GLU A 222 -7.18 -25.87 8.21
CA GLU A 222 -7.94 -25.47 9.40
C GLU A 222 -7.68 -24.01 9.84
N LEU A 223 -6.63 -23.35 9.29
CA LEU A 223 -6.33 -21.98 9.61
C LEU A 223 -7.35 -21.02 8.98
N LYS A 224 -8.00 -20.24 9.83
CA LYS A 224 -8.89 -19.17 9.37
C LYS A 224 -8.14 -18.07 8.64
N LYS A 225 -6.89 -17.80 9.07
CA LYS A 225 -6.03 -16.81 8.45
C LYS A 225 -4.63 -17.40 8.26
N LYS A 226 -4.26 -17.64 7.01
CA LYS A 226 -2.91 -18.10 6.65
C LYS A 226 -1.89 -16.99 6.90
N PRO A 227 -0.72 -17.29 7.49
CA PRO A 227 0.32 -16.28 7.71
C PRO A 227 0.88 -15.76 6.38
N SER A 228 1.14 -14.46 6.33
CA SER A 228 1.66 -13.75 5.16
C SER A 228 3.19 -13.60 5.20
N THR A 229 3.75 -12.99 4.15
CA THR A 229 5.18 -12.67 4.08
C THR A 229 5.60 -11.71 5.19
N SER A 230 4.76 -10.72 5.54
CA SER A 230 5.06 -9.78 6.61
C SER A 230 5.16 -10.47 7.97
N GLU A 231 4.22 -11.38 8.30
CA GLU A 231 4.28 -12.15 9.54
C GLU A 231 5.50 -13.08 9.59
N LEU A 232 5.94 -13.62 8.44
CA LEU A 232 7.18 -14.39 8.37
C LEU A 232 8.41 -13.55 8.67
N ILE A 233 8.49 -12.35 8.10
CA ILE A 233 9.59 -11.40 8.35
C ILE A 233 9.64 -11.03 9.83
N ASP A 234 8.50 -10.68 10.43
CA ASP A 234 8.38 -10.38 11.86
C ASP A 234 8.86 -11.58 12.71
N TRP A 235 8.45 -12.78 12.35
CA TRP A 235 8.82 -13.99 13.08
C TRP A 235 10.33 -14.25 13.01
N ILE A 236 10.95 -14.12 11.84
CA ILE A 236 12.41 -14.25 11.66
C ILE A 236 13.13 -13.19 12.50
N GLN A 237 12.66 -11.94 12.49
CA GLN A 237 13.27 -10.86 13.25
C GLN A 237 13.28 -11.16 14.75
N VAL A 238 12.18 -11.67 15.30
CA VAL A 238 12.08 -12.05 16.72
C VAL A 238 13.00 -13.24 17.04
N LEU A 239 13.06 -14.25 16.15
CA LEU A 239 13.94 -15.39 16.30
C LEU A 239 15.41 -14.95 16.36
N LEU A 240 15.85 -14.10 15.46
CA LEU A 240 17.22 -13.58 15.41
C LEU A 240 17.57 -12.77 16.66
N HIS A 241 16.65 -11.92 17.11
CA HIS A 241 16.87 -11.10 18.33
C HIS A 241 17.06 -11.95 19.58
N GLN A 242 16.41 -13.09 19.65
CA GLN A 242 16.53 -14.02 20.79
C GLN A 242 17.72 -14.99 20.65
N GLY A 243 18.56 -14.82 19.63
CA GLY A 243 19.67 -15.74 19.35
C GLY A 243 19.19 -17.16 19.02
N ALA A 244 17.98 -17.27 18.52
CA ALA A 244 17.30 -18.53 18.46
C ALA A 244 17.84 -19.47 17.37
N LYS A 245 18.28 -20.62 17.82
CA LYS A 245 18.14 -21.87 17.05
C LYS A 245 16.66 -22.25 17.14
N LEU A 246 16.01 -22.58 16.02
CA LEU A 246 14.66 -23.16 16.07
C LEU A 246 14.72 -24.47 16.87
N PRO A 247 14.16 -24.52 18.09
CA PRO A 247 14.20 -25.72 18.89
C PRO A 247 13.33 -26.80 18.23
N SER A 248 13.77 -28.04 18.28
CA SER A 248 12.89 -29.16 17.96
C SER A 248 11.68 -29.16 18.88
N GLY A 249 10.47 -29.14 18.35
CA GLY A 249 9.25 -29.14 19.14
C GLY A 249 8.29 -28.01 18.77
N LYS A 250 7.70 -27.35 19.77
CA LYS A 250 6.72 -26.28 19.52
C LYS A 250 7.34 -25.09 18.81
N VAL A 251 6.60 -24.52 17.82
CA VAL A 251 6.99 -23.31 17.12
C VAL A 251 7.08 -22.14 18.13
N PRO A 252 8.26 -21.53 18.32
CA PRO A 252 8.41 -20.41 19.22
C PRO A 252 7.78 -19.15 18.63
N PHE A 253 7.35 -18.22 19.49
CA PHE A 253 6.78 -16.92 19.09
C PHE A 253 5.63 -17.03 18.08
N LEU A 254 4.77 -18.04 18.24
CA LEU A 254 3.68 -18.34 17.31
C LEU A 254 2.76 -17.12 17.03
N GLY A 255 2.59 -16.23 18.01
CA GLY A 255 1.83 -14.99 17.86
C GLY A 255 2.41 -13.99 16.85
N ALA A 256 3.67 -14.14 16.42
CA ALA A 256 4.20 -13.39 15.29
C ALA A 256 3.61 -13.89 13.97
N LEU A 257 3.43 -15.21 13.82
CA LEU A 257 2.90 -15.84 12.61
C LEU A 257 1.38 -15.88 12.56
N ILE A 258 0.72 -16.20 13.66
CA ILE A 258 -0.72 -16.47 13.71
C ILE A 258 -1.43 -15.33 14.42
N LYS A 259 -2.40 -14.72 13.75
CA LYS A 259 -3.16 -13.56 14.24
C LYS A 259 -4.62 -13.90 14.58
N ASN A 260 -4.95 -15.18 14.72
CA ASN A 260 -6.29 -15.63 15.11
C ASN A 260 -6.20 -16.45 16.41
N GLU A 261 -7.03 -16.09 17.40
CA GLU A 261 -7.02 -16.73 18.72
C GLU A 261 -7.33 -18.23 18.68
N ASN A 262 -8.32 -18.63 17.87
CA ASN A 262 -8.68 -20.03 17.73
C ASN A 262 -7.56 -20.85 17.07
N ASP A 263 -6.86 -20.26 16.11
CA ASP A 263 -5.72 -20.88 15.43
C ASP A 263 -4.56 -21.06 16.41
N ILE A 264 -4.30 -20.08 17.31
CA ILE A 264 -3.27 -20.17 18.35
C ILE A 264 -3.61 -21.25 19.38
N ARG A 265 -4.88 -21.37 19.82
CA ARG A 265 -5.32 -22.39 20.78
C ARG A 265 -5.12 -23.80 20.24
N ASN A 266 -5.26 -23.99 18.94
CA ASN A 266 -4.94 -25.24 18.25
C ASN A 266 -3.41 -25.46 18.06
N GLY A 267 -2.61 -24.55 18.57
CA GLY A 267 -1.15 -24.46 18.38
C GLY A 267 -0.33 -25.62 18.90
N SER A 268 -0.90 -26.55 19.69
CA SER A 268 -0.24 -27.83 20.06
C SER A 268 0.11 -28.69 18.85
N ARG A 269 -0.44 -28.40 17.67
CA ARG A 269 -0.19 -29.07 16.38
C ARG A 269 0.96 -28.46 15.60
N PHE A 270 1.41 -27.25 15.95
CA PHE A 270 2.52 -26.56 15.28
C PHE A 270 3.85 -27.06 15.82
N ILE A 271 4.51 -27.92 15.08
CA ILE A 271 5.79 -28.51 15.43
C ILE A 271 6.82 -28.09 14.38
N VAL A 272 7.97 -27.61 14.84
CA VAL A 272 9.15 -27.39 14.01
C VAL A 272 9.58 -28.74 13.45
N GLY A 273 9.63 -28.86 12.14
CA GLY A 273 9.88 -30.13 11.48
C GLY A 273 11.01 -30.09 10.49
#